data_9702b237e3bebf0c7bddf0d542b771cc
#
_entry.id   9702b237e3bebf0c7bddf0d542b771cc
#
_cell.length_a   1.000
_cell.length_b   1.000
_cell.length_c   1.000
_cell.angle_alpha   90.00
_cell.angle_beta   90.00
_cell.angle_gamma   90.00
#
_symmetry.space_group_name_H-M   'P 1'
#
loop_
_entity.id
_entity.type
_entity.pdbx_description
1 polymer ?
#
loop_
_entity_poly.entity_id
_entity_poly.type
_entity_poly.pdbx_seq_one_letter_code
_entity_poly.pdbx_strand_id
1 'polypeptide(L)'
;LITPPLKTFTTLFLIIFSAFAYAQNSQNKPKDPVGGIWAYGGNTTLLFNQSVFSNWASGGINNVSLALDVDYEINYKENGWSWDTKGKASYGLSYLEGDKFLKKTNDRLDINSLLGKEFSDTWSYSTILSFKSQIARGYRFGTDDEGEETRSLKTHFFSPAYLQFGIGLYWKKSKDAWVNIAPFTQRITFVSRQFTNDLEDGKTYFGVSKGANHLFELGASITGFYKFEAMKNVFIENRLAVY
;
A
#
# COMPACT_ATOMS: atom_id res chain seq x y z
N LEU A 1 35.52 16.32 -4.85
CA LEU A 1 34.56 15.25 -4.48
C LEU A 1 35.34 14.13 -3.81
N ILE A 2 35.21 14.00 -2.49
CA ILE A 2 35.87 12.96 -1.71
C ILE A 2 34.97 11.73 -1.79
N THR A 3 35.36 10.74 -2.58
CA THR A 3 34.70 9.42 -2.58
C THR A 3 35.10 8.70 -1.29
N PRO A 4 34.14 8.26 -0.46
CA PRO A 4 34.49 7.49 0.73
C PRO A 4 35.13 6.16 0.32
N PRO A 5 36.14 5.68 1.06
CA PRO A 5 36.85 4.46 0.71
C PRO A 5 35.93 3.23 0.76
N LEU A 6 36.05 2.38 -0.22
CA LEU A 6 35.27 1.12 -0.42
C LEU A 6 35.13 0.29 0.89
N LYS A 7 36.14 0.33 1.76
CA LYS A 7 36.16 -0.33 3.08
C LYS A 7 35.06 0.16 4.04
N THR A 8 34.70 1.45 3.97
CA THR A 8 33.66 2.05 4.81
C THR A 8 32.26 1.57 4.40
N PHE A 9 32.03 1.41 3.10
CA PHE A 9 30.77 0.84 2.58
C PHE A 9 30.60 -0.62 2.96
N THR A 10 31.66 -1.42 2.90
CA THR A 10 31.63 -2.84 3.25
C THR A 10 31.34 -3.04 4.74
N THR A 11 31.91 -2.21 5.60
CA THR A 11 31.71 -2.30 7.05
C THR A 11 30.28 -1.88 7.44
N LEU A 12 29.73 -0.81 6.82
CA LEU A 12 28.36 -0.38 7.05
C LEU A 12 27.35 -1.43 6.59
N PHE A 13 27.60 -2.07 5.45
CA PHE A 13 26.78 -3.15 4.92
C PHE A 13 26.76 -4.39 5.84
N LEU A 14 27.91 -4.77 6.38
CA LEU A 14 28.02 -5.88 7.34
C LEU A 14 27.30 -5.61 8.68
N ILE A 15 27.33 -4.38 9.17
CA ILE A 15 26.63 -3.98 10.41
C ILE A 15 25.11 -4.01 10.19
N ILE A 16 24.62 -3.49 9.06
CA ILE A 16 23.21 -3.55 8.70
C ILE A 16 22.76 -5.01 8.53
N PHE A 17 23.52 -5.85 7.85
CA PHE A 17 23.20 -7.25 7.64
C PHE A 17 23.14 -8.04 8.95
N SER A 18 24.02 -7.77 9.91
CA SER A 18 24.01 -8.44 11.21
C SER A 18 22.79 -8.02 12.07
N ALA A 19 22.33 -6.77 11.98
CA ALA A 19 21.11 -6.32 12.66
C ALA A 19 19.86 -7.03 12.14
N PHE A 20 19.80 -7.35 10.83
CA PHE A 20 18.67 -8.07 10.23
C PHE A 20 18.67 -9.57 10.54
N ALA A 21 19.83 -10.20 10.80
CA ALA A 21 19.90 -11.63 11.15
C ALA A 21 19.18 -11.95 12.47
N TYR A 22 19.05 -11.00 13.38
CA TYR A 22 18.29 -11.15 14.62
C TYR A 22 16.76 -10.99 14.44
N ALA A 23 16.29 -10.40 13.34
CA ALA A 23 14.87 -10.14 13.09
C ALA A 23 14.13 -11.31 12.41
N GLN A 24 14.83 -12.33 11.91
CA GLN A 24 14.24 -13.39 11.09
C GLN A 24 13.47 -14.48 11.87
N ASN A 25 13.32 -14.39 13.18
CA ASN A 25 12.78 -15.48 13.99
C ASN A 25 11.31 -15.34 14.40
N SER A 26 10.51 -14.58 13.66
CA SER A 26 9.08 -14.41 13.98
C SER A 26 8.22 -14.46 12.73
N GLN A 27 8.03 -15.65 12.16
CA GLN A 27 6.88 -15.92 11.29
C GLN A 27 5.62 -16.09 12.16
N ASN A 28 5.21 -15.05 12.86
CA ASN A 28 3.93 -15.03 13.55
C ASN A 28 2.84 -14.61 12.55
N LYS A 29 2.27 -15.61 11.84
CA LYS A 29 0.90 -15.41 11.32
C LYS A 29 0.01 -15.10 12.51
N PRO A 30 -0.88 -14.09 12.42
CA PRO A 30 -1.88 -13.85 13.45
C PRO A 30 -2.62 -15.15 13.69
N LYS A 31 -2.51 -15.69 14.90
CA LYS A 31 -3.37 -16.81 15.30
C LYS A 31 -4.75 -16.21 15.49
N ASP A 32 -5.78 -16.91 15.00
CA ASP A 32 -7.15 -16.60 15.46
C ASP A 32 -7.12 -16.52 16.98
N PRO A 33 -7.76 -15.50 17.60
CA PRO A 33 -7.71 -15.32 19.04
C PRO A 33 -8.31 -16.55 19.73
N VAL A 34 -7.46 -17.48 20.15
CA VAL A 34 -7.86 -18.64 20.94
C VAL A 34 -7.75 -18.23 22.39
N GLY A 35 -8.89 -17.88 22.99
CA GLY A 35 -8.98 -17.49 24.40
C GLY A 35 -8.44 -16.09 24.71
N GLY A 36 -8.14 -15.26 23.70
CA GLY A 36 -7.66 -13.88 23.85
C GLY A 36 -8.50 -12.91 23.00
N ILE A 37 -8.78 -11.75 23.54
CA ILE A 37 -9.60 -10.71 22.91
C ILE A 37 -8.91 -10.10 21.69
N TRP A 38 -7.57 -10.05 21.68
CA TRP A 38 -6.75 -9.42 20.65
C TRP A 38 -5.73 -10.37 20.06
N ALA A 39 -5.55 -10.28 18.73
CA ALA A 39 -4.46 -10.91 18.00
C ALA A 39 -3.73 -9.88 17.12
N TYR A 40 -2.43 -9.96 17.10
CA TYR A 40 -1.57 -9.06 16.29
C TYR A 40 -0.68 -9.91 15.41
N GLY A 41 -0.41 -9.40 14.23
CA GLY A 41 0.55 -10.01 13.33
C GLY A 41 1.07 -9.00 12.33
N GLY A 42 2.22 -9.28 11.78
CA GLY A 42 2.78 -8.42 10.75
C GLY A 42 4.04 -9.00 10.13
N ASN A 43 4.41 -8.44 9.02
CA ASN A 43 5.62 -8.76 8.29
C ASN A 43 6.28 -7.47 7.82
N THR A 44 7.59 -7.40 7.91
CA THR A 44 8.40 -6.31 7.35
C THR A 44 9.42 -6.92 6.41
N THR A 45 9.44 -6.45 5.18
CA THR A 45 10.35 -6.92 4.14
C THR A 45 11.20 -5.74 3.66
N LEU A 46 12.51 -5.90 3.72
CA LEU A 46 13.47 -5.00 3.11
C LEU A 46 14.10 -5.69 1.91
N LEU A 47 13.95 -5.09 0.74
CA LEU A 47 14.52 -5.58 -0.51
C LEU A 47 15.63 -4.62 -0.96
N PHE A 48 16.80 -5.17 -1.18
CA PHE A 48 17.92 -4.47 -1.80
C PHE A 48 18.29 -5.19 -3.10
N ASN A 49 18.43 -4.43 -4.17
CA ASN A 49 18.87 -4.95 -5.45
C ASN A 49 19.97 -4.03 -6.01
N GLN A 50 21.02 -4.64 -6.53
CA GLN A 50 22.10 -3.96 -7.24
C GLN A 50 22.49 -4.74 -8.48
N SER A 51 22.58 -4.08 -9.61
CA SER A 51 23.12 -4.64 -10.86
C SER A 51 24.26 -3.78 -11.35
N VAL A 52 25.40 -4.41 -11.65
CA VAL A 52 26.59 -3.75 -12.16
C VAL A 52 27.03 -4.48 -13.42
N PHE A 53 27.15 -3.74 -14.51
CA PHE A 53 27.58 -4.23 -15.81
C PHE A 53 28.92 -3.57 -16.18
N SER A 54 29.90 -4.38 -16.56
CA SER A 54 31.19 -3.90 -17.06
C SER A 54 31.53 -4.67 -18.33
N ASN A 55 31.78 -3.95 -19.43
CA ASN A 55 32.14 -4.50 -20.75
C ASN A 55 31.12 -5.56 -21.25
N TRP A 56 29.83 -5.41 -20.94
CA TRP A 56 28.79 -6.31 -21.36
C TRP A 56 28.30 -6.01 -22.77
N ALA A 57 28.57 -6.92 -23.72
CA ALA A 57 28.29 -6.72 -25.14
C ALA A 57 26.79 -6.53 -25.48
N SER A 58 25.90 -7.07 -24.68
CA SER A 58 24.44 -6.95 -24.85
C SER A 58 23.85 -5.65 -24.31
N GLY A 59 24.67 -4.77 -23.74
CA GLY A 59 24.24 -3.57 -23.04
C GLY A 59 23.69 -3.88 -21.65
N GLY A 60 23.78 -2.92 -20.77
CA GLY A 60 23.26 -2.99 -19.41
C GLY A 60 23.43 -1.64 -18.73
N ILE A 61 22.47 -1.27 -17.89
CA ILE A 61 22.53 -0.03 -17.11
C ILE A 61 22.73 -0.40 -15.65
N ASN A 62 23.78 0.12 -15.03
CA ASN A 62 24.02 -0.06 -13.61
C ASN A 62 22.86 0.53 -12.83
N ASN A 63 22.37 -0.22 -11.87
CA ASN A 63 21.26 0.25 -11.03
C ASN A 63 21.40 -0.21 -9.58
N VAL A 64 20.79 0.55 -8.71
CA VAL A 64 20.60 0.20 -7.31
C VAL A 64 19.17 0.54 -6.90
N SER A 65 18.53 -0.37 -6.18
CA SER A 65 17.19 -0.14 -5.65
C SER A 65 17.04 -0.65 -4.23
N LEU A 66 16.18 0.03 -3.48
CA LEU A 66 15.81 -0.31 -2.12
C LEU A 66 14.30 -0.20 -2.01
N ALA A 67 13.66 -1.21 -1.40
CA ALA A 67 12.24 -1.17 -1.08
C ALA A 67 11.97 -1.72 0.31
N LEU A 68 11.08 -1.05 1.02
CA LEU A 68 10.56 -1.45 2.33
C LEU A 68 9.06 -1.69 2.20
N ASP A 69 8.62 -2.88 2.59
CA ASP A 69 7.22 -3.26 2.70
C ASP A 69 6.90 -3.64 4.14
N VAL A 70 5.83 -3.07 4.68
CA VAL A 70 5.31 -3.34 6.02
C VAL A 70 3.85 -3.71 5.90
N ASP A 71 3.50 -4.91 6.36
CA ASP A 71 2.13 -5.41 6.49
C ASP A 71 1.85 -5.64 7.97
N TYR A 72 0.76 -5.11 8.49
CA TYR A 72 0.37 -5.27 9.88
C TYR A 72 -1.12 -5.55 10.02
N GLU A 73 -1.48 -6.50 10.91
CA GLU A 73 -2.85 -6.88 11.19
C GLU A 73 -3.13 -6.83 12.69
N ILE A 74 -4.27 -6.26 13.03
CA ILE A 74 -4.81 -6.23 14.40
C ILE A 74 -6.23 -6.78 14.32
N ASN A 75 -6.50 -7.85 15.05
CA ASN A 75 -7.80 -8.51 15.07
C ASN A 75 -8.30 -8.58 16.52
N TYR A 76 -9.59 -8.26 16.70
CA TYR A 76 -10.31 -8.37 17.94
C TYR A 76 -11.53 -9.26 17.76
N LYS A 77 -11.80 -10.13 18.70
CA LYS A 77 -13.04 -10.93 18.70
C LYS A 77 -13.49 -11.23 20.11
N GLU A 78 -14.72 -10.79 20.45
CA GLU A 78 -15.37 -11.07 21.73
C GLU A 78 -16.88 -10.82 21.65
N ASN A 79 -17.68 -11.69 22.29
CA ASN A 79 -19.14 -11.51 22.46
C ASN A 79 -19.91 -11.19 21.16
N GLY A 80 -19.49 -11.83 20.02
CA GLY A 80 -20.10 -11.61 18.72
C GLY A 80 -19.68 -10.28 18.04
N TRP A 81 -18.73 -9.54 18.64
CA TRP A 81 -18.03 -8.45 17.98
C TRP A 81 -16.75 -8.95 17.34
N SER A 82 -16.46 -8.45 16.15
CA SER A 82 -15.17 -8.62 15.49
C SER A 82 -14.68 -7.29 14.96
N TRP A 83 -13.39 -7.03 15.08
CA TRP A 83 -12.76 -5.84 14.52
C TRP A 83 -11.43 -6.23 13.91
N ASP A 84 -11.38 -6.22 12.59
CA ASP A 84 -10.22 -6.61 11.80
C ASP A 84 -9.63 -5.37 11.14
N THR A 85 -8.38 -5.04 11.45
CA THR A 85 -7.66 -3.92 10.83
C THR A 85 -6.40 -4.41 10.19
N LYS A 86 -6.19 -4.01 8.92
CA LYS A 86 -4.98 -4.29 8.14
C LYS A 86 -4.35 -3.00 7.68
N GLY A 87 -3.08 -2.83 8.03
CA GLY A 87 -2.23 -1.73 7.58
C GLY A 87 -1.18 -2.23 6.59
N LYS A 88 -0.98 -1.49 5.51
CA LYS A 88 0.05 -1.73 4.51
C LYS A 88 0.79 -0.44 4.23
N ALA A 89 2.11 -0.45 4.38
CA ALA A 89 2.96 0.65 3.95
C ALA A 89 4.08 0.10 3.07
N SER A 90 4.28 0.72 1.92
CA SER A 90 5.35 0.35 0.99
C SER A 90 6.06 1.61 0.51
N TYR A 91 7.39 1.58 0.50
CA TYR A 91 8.20 2.65 -0.04
C TYR A 91 9.42 2.11 -0.75
N GLY A 92 9.64 2.53 -1.98
CA GLY A 92 10.76 2.05 -2.79
C GLY A 92 11.39 3.17 -3.60
N LEU A 93 12.71 3.09 -3.75
CA LEU A 93 13.53 3.99 -4.54
C LEU A 93 14.43 3.19 -5.46
N SER A 94 14.70 3.72 -6.64
CA SER A 94 15.66 3.20 -7.59
C SER A 94 16.51 4.34 -8.18
N TYR A 95 17.77 4.05 -8.42
CA TYR A 95 18.69 4.89 -9.15
C TYR A 95 19.29 4.09 -10.31
N LEU A 96 19.18 4.60 -11.52
CA LEU A 96 19.86 4.08 -12.70
C LEU A 96 21.03 4.98 -13.02
N GLU A 97 22.13 4.38 -13.47
CA GLU A 97 23.27 5.16 -13.96
C GLU A 97 22.85 6.06 -15.13
N GLY A 98 23.17 7.34 -15.01
CA GLY A 98 22.74 8.38 -15.96
C GLY A 98 21.50 9.15 -15.56
N ASP A 99 20.72 8.68 -14.58
CA ASP A 99 19.60 9.44 -14.03
C ASP A 99 20.10 10.63 -13.20
N LYS A 100 19.48 11.80 -13.36
CA LYS A 100 19.74 12.97 -12.52
C LYS A 100 19.07 12.85 -11.14
N PHE A 101 17.97 12.09 -11.06
CA PHE A 101 17.15 11.98 -9.87
C PHE A 101 16.93 10.52 -9.46
N LEU A 102 16.87 10.29 -8.15
CA LEU A 102 16.30 9.06 -7.60
C LEU A 102 14.82 8.94 -7.99
N LYS A 103 14.43 7.79 -8.52
CA LYS A 103 13.06 7.50 -8.95
C LYS A 103 12.36 6.65 -7.91
N LYS A 104 11.16 7.06 -7.55
CA LYS A 104 10.30 6.32 -6.65
C LYS A 104 9.65 5.15 -7.41
N THR A 105 9.85 3.92 -6.94
CA THR A 105 9.33 2.69 -7.55
C THR A 105 8.06 2.19 -6.89
N ASN A 106 7.91 2.48 -5.59
CA ASN A 106 6.72 2.15 -4.82
C ASN A 106 6.46 3.23 -3.77
N ASP A 107 5.19 3.53 -3.52
CA ASP A 107 4.81 4.47 -2.47
C ASP A 107 3.32 4.30 -2.16
N ARG A 108 3.02 3.65 -1.06
CA ARG A 108 1.67 3.26 -0.71
C ARG A 108 1.48 3.25 0.80
N LEU A 109 0.37 3.79 1.23
CA LEU A 109 -0.14 3.69 2.59
C LEU A 109 -1.62 3.32 2.52
N ASP A 110 -1.97 2.11 2.96
CA ASP A 110 -3.33 1.59 3.00
C ASP A 110 -3.66 1.15 4.42
N ILE A 111 -4.79 1.59 4.94
CA ILE A 111 -5.36 1.13 6.20
C ILE A 111 -6.79 0.72 5.92
N ASN A 112 -7.13 -0.53 6.21
CA ASN A 112 -8.47 -1.06 6.03
C ASN A 112 -8.95 -1.66 7.34
N SER A 113 -10.12 -1.26 7.78
CA SER A 113 -10.72 -1.69 9.03
C SER A 113 -12.16 -2.16 8.78
N LEU A 114 -12.51 -3.30 9.33
CA LEU A 114 -13.84 -3.90 9.29
C LEU A 114 -14.29 -4.18 10.71
N LEU A 115 -15.31 -3.48 11.16
CA LEU A 115 -16.01 -3.76 12.41
C LEU A 115 -17.26 -4.58 12.08
N GLY A 116 -17.46 -5.68 12.78
CA GLY A 116 -18.60 -6.58 12.61
C GLY A 116 -19.33 -6.85 13.93
N LYS A 117 -20.65 -7.00 13.86
CA LYS A 117 -21.48 -7.54 14.94
C LYS A 117 -22.30 -8.72 14.43
N GLU A 118 -21.99 -9.92 14.92
CA GLU A 118 -22.66 -11.15 14.55
C GLU A 118 -24.14 -11.11 14.97
N PHE A 119 -25.06 -11.47 14.08
CA PHE A 119 -26.47 -11.70 14.36
C PHE A 119 -26.93 -13.10 13.90
N SER A 120 -26.05 -13.82 13.21
CA SER A 120 -26.23 -15.20 12.80
C SER A 120 -24.86 -15.86 12.66
N ASP A 121 -24.80 -17.18 12.54
CA ASP A 121 -23.54 -17.96 12.43
C ASP A 121 -22.66 -17.53 11.26
N THR A 122 -23.26 -16.98 10.20
CA THR A 122 -22.54 -16.57 8.98
C THR A 122 -22.71 -15.10 8.63
N TRP A 123 -23.61 -14.37 9.29
CA TRP A 123 -23.92 -12.99 8.97
C TRP A 123 -23.62 -12.04 10.11
N SER A 124 -23.07 -10.89 9.76
CA SER A 124 -22.80 -9.77 10.69
C SER A 124 -23.26 -8.46 10.08
N TYR A 125 -23.75 -7.54 10.89
CA TYR A 125 -23.73 -6.12 10.54
C TYR A 125 -22.29 -5.69 10.40
N SER A 126 -21.99 -4.82 9.45
CA SER A 126 -20.62 -4.39 9.21
C SER A 126 -20.48 -2.89 9.03
N THR A 127 -19.34 -2.39 9.47
CA THR A 127 -18.88 -1.03 9.19
C THR A 127 -17.47 -1.14 8.63
N ILE A 128 -17.24 -0.54 7.45
CA ILE A 128 -15.92 -0.48 6.84
C ILE A 128 -15.34 0.93 6.96
N LEU A 129 -14.05 1.00 7.19
CA LEU A 129 -13.25 2.22 7.09
C LEU A 129 -12.00 1.88 6.29
N SER A 130 -11.77 2.61 5.20
CA SER A 130 -10.57 2.46 4.38
C SER A 130 -9.91 3.81 4.17
N PHE A 131 -8.62 3.87 4.40
CA PHE A 131 -7.79 5.03 4.12
C PHE A 131 -6.65 4.62 3.19
N LYS A 132 -6.45 5.39 2.11
CA LYS A 132 -5.36 5.18 1.16
C LYS A 132 -4.67 6.49 0.85
N SER A 133 -3.35 6.48 0.83
CA SER A 133 -2.53 7.62 0.43
C SER A 133 -1.15 7.15 -0.02
N GLN A 134 -0.28 8.07 -0.34
CA GLN A 134 1.16 7.87 -0.46
C GLN A 134 1.90 8.52 0.72
N ILE A 135 3.16 8.10 0.92
CA ILE A 135 4.01 8.52 2.05
C ILE A 135 4.82 9.77 1.66
N ALA A 136 5.35 9.82 0.44
CA ALA A 136 6.32 10.81 0.00
C ALA A 136 5.88 11.56 -1.25
N ARG A 137 6.64 12.60 -1.63
CA ARG A 137 6.42 13.34 -2.86
C ARG A 137 6.61 12.46 -4.08
N GLY A 138 5.68 12.55 -5.04
CA GLY A 138 5.76 11.91 -6.34
C GLY A 138 5.99 12.91 -7.45
N TYR A 139 6.83 12.56 -8.41
CA TYR A 139 7.22 13.44 -9.50
C TYR A 139 6.90 12.80 -10.84
N ARG A 140 6.57 13.64 -11.82
CA ARG A 140 6.65 13.28 -13.23
C ARG A 140 8.00 13.76 -13.75
N PHE A 141 8.71 12.87 -14.41
CA PHE A 141 9.98 13.17 -15.06
C PHE A 141 9.74 13.53 -16.53
N GLY A 142 10.56 14.39 -17.07
CA GLY A 142 10.57 14.83 -18.45
C GLY A 142 11.98 15.26 -18.84
N THR A 143 12.12 15.75 -20.06
CA THR A 143 13.37 16.30 -20.58
C THR A 143 13.09 17.71 -21.08
N ASP A 144 13.96 18.67 -20.80
CA ASP A 144 13.88 20.02 -21.34
C ASP A 144 14.41 20.09 -22.78
N ASP A 145 14.36 21.29 -23.34
CA ASP A 145 14.84 21.53 -24.72
C ASP A 145 16.37 21.36 -24.87
N GLU A 146 17.09 21.36 -23.74
CA GLU A 146 18.56 21.18 -23.70
C GLU A 146 18.95 19.70 -23.55
N GLY A 147 17.94 18.80 -23.39
CA GLY A 147 18.11 17.35 -23.19
C GLY A 147 18.35 16.95 -21.76
N GLU A 148 18.24 17.87 -20.79
CA GLU A 148 18.43 17.61 -19.37
C GLU A 148 17.18 17.03 -18.71
N GLU A 149 17.36 16.06 -17.80
CA GLU A 149 16.23 15.48 -17.06
C GLU A 149 15.63 16.49 -16.09
N THR A 150 14.34 16.71 -16.20
CA THR A 150 13.54 17.59 -15.36
C THR A 150 12.51 16.82 -14.55
N ARG A 151 11.98 17.42 -13.49
CA ARG A 151 10.88 16.82 -12.71
C ARG A 151 9.85 17.86 -12.28
N SER A 152 8.58 17.49 -12.33
CA SER A 152 7.45 18.28 -11.82
C SER A 152 6.71 17.52 -10.71
N LEU A 153 6.42 18.20 -9.60
CA LEU A 153 5.67 17.62 -8.48
C LEU A 153 4.26 17.23 -8.93
N LYS A 154 3.83 16.00 -8.65
CA LYS A 154 2.49 15.48 -8.97
C LYS A 154 1.70 15.08 -7.75
N THR A 155 2.35 14.51 -6.76
CA THR A 155 1.67 14.04 -5.55
C THR A 155 2.54 14.28 -4.32
N HIS A 156 1.93 14.31 -3.15
CA HIS A 156 2.63 14.27 -1.86
C HIS A 156 1.75 13.58 -0.81
N PHE A 157 2.26 13.40 0.40
CA PHE A 157 1.46 12.85 1.49
C PHE A 157 0.09 13.54 1.59
N PHE A 158 -0.98 12.74 1.72
CA PHE A 158 -2.36 13.20 1.76
C PHE A 158 -2.87 13.90 0.46
N SER A 159 -2.14 13.79 -0.65
CA SER A 159 -2.55 14.42 -1.92
C SER A 159 -2.12 13.58 -3.15
N PRO A 160 -3.00 12.68 -3.65
CA PRO A 160 -4.34 12.37 -3.16
C PRO A 160 -4.35 11.53 -1.89
N ALA A 161 -5.41 11.66 -1.09
CA ALA A 161 -5.80 10.70 -0.08
C ALA A 161 -7.27 10.33 -0.27
N TYR A 162 -7.59 9.06 -0.01
CA TYR A 162 -8.94 8.52 -0.15
C TYR A 162 -9.38 7.97 1.19
N LEU A 163 -10.46 8.51 1.72
CA LEU A 163 -11.14 8.01 2.90
C LEU A 163 -12.48 7.43 2.47
N GLN A 164 -12.73 6.18 2.82
CA GLN A 164 -13.98 5.49 2.52
C GLN A 164 -14.58 4.96 3.81
N PHE A 165 -15.86 5.24 4.02
CA PHE A 165 -16.66 4.74 5.13
C PHE A 165 -17.93 4.11 4.57
N GLY A 166 -18.30 2.92 5.08
CA GLY A 166 -19.51 2.23 4.61
C GLY A 166 -20.15 1.39 5.69
N ILE A 167 -21.47 1.30 5.63
CA ILE A 167 -22.28 0.47 6.52
C ILE A 167 -22.98 -0.59 5.68
N GLY A 168 -22.97 -1.85 6.16
CA GLY A 168 -23.53 -2.94 5.38
C GLY A 168 -23.64 -4.25 6.12
N LEU A 169 -23.56 -5.32 5.35
CA LEU A 169 -23.67 -6.70 5.82
C LEU A 169 -22.43 -7.48 5.39
N TYR A 170 -21.89 -8.25 6.30
CA TYR A 170 -20.76 -9.13 6.08
C TYR A 170 -21.20 -10.58 6.21
N TRP A 171 -21.08 -11.32 5.12
CA TRP A 171 -21.28 -12.76 5.09
C TRP A 171 -19.93 -13.46 5.09
N LYS A 172 -19.74 -14.39 6.02
CA LYS A 172 -18.50 -15.16 6.15
C LYS A 172 -18.84 -16.62 6.42
N LYS A 173 -18.62 -17.46 5.43
CA LYS A 173 -18.73 -18.92 5.57
C LYS A 173 -17.46 -19.52 6.18
N SER A 174 -16.29 -18.99 5.78
CA SER A 174 -14.98 -19.44 6.23
C SER A 174 -13.93 -18.34 5.99
N LYS A 175 -12.66 -18.61 6.35
CA LYS A 175 -11.54 -17.74 5.95
C LYS A 175 -11.35 -17.67 4.43
N ASP A 176 -11.82 -18.67 3.70
CA ASP A 176 -11.65 -18.81 2.25
C ASP A 176 -12.89 -18.37 1.46
N ALA A 177 -14.00 -18.01 2.12
CA ALA A 177 -15.24 -17.57 1.45
C ALA A 177 -15.95 -16.52 2.30
N TRP A 178 -15.94 -15.26 1.82
CA TRP A 178 -16.64 -14.14 2.45
C TRP A 178 -16.97 -13.04 1.45
N VAL A 179 -18.01 -12.29 1.76
CA VAL A 179 -18.38 -11.08 1.03
C VAL A 179 -18.91 -10.02 1.99
N ASN A 180 -18.53 -8.76 1.75
CA ASN A 180 -19.08 -7.60 2.44
C ASN A 180 -19.82 -6.74 1.41
N ILE A 181 -21.06 -6.40 1.71
CA ILE A 181 -21.93 -5.56 0.87
C ILE A 181 -22.29 -4.34 1.71
N ALA A 182 -21.80 -3.17 1.32
CA ALA A 182 -22.08 -1.90 1.97
C ALA A 182 -22.82 -0.96 1.02
N PRO A 183 -24.17 -0.99 1.00
CA PRO A 183 -24.98 -0.21 0.09
C PRO A 183 -24.92 1.30 0.35
N PHE A 184 -24.55 1.70 1.57
CA PHE A 184 -24.33 3.09 1.95
C PHE A 184 -22.84 3.29 2.20
N THR A 185 -22.13 3.70 1.16
CA THR A 185 -20.69 3.94 1.23
C THR A 185 -20.39 5.35 0.78
N GLN A 186 -19.72 6.12 1.63
CA GLN A 186 -19.19 7.43 1.33
C GLN A 186 -17.70 7.31 1.04
N ARG A 187 -17.23 7.98 -0.01
CA ARG A 187 -15.83 8.17 -0.34
C ARG A 187 -15.52 9.66 -0.38
N ILE A 188 -14.42 10.05 0.23
CA ILE A 188 -13.89 11.41 0.19
C ILE A 188 -12.50 11.33 -0.41
N THR A 189 -12.30 12.05 -1.50
CA THR A 189 -10.97 12.24 -2.11
C THR A 189 -10.43 13.59 -1.68
N PHE A 190 -9.23 13.61 -1.10
CA PHE A 190 -8.53 14.83 -0.72
C PHE A 190 -7.38 15.11 -1.67
N VAL A 191 -7.24 16.37 -2.08
CA VAL A 191 -6.16 16.86 -2.92
C VAL A 191 -5.74 18.25 -2.44
N SER A 192 -4.44 18.50 -2.34
CA SER A 192 -3.94 19.84 -1.99
C SER A 192 -4.32 20.88 -3.03
N ARG A 193 -4.74 22.05 -2.57
CA ARG A 193 -5.09 23.18 -3.43
C ARG A 193 -3.95 23.60 -4.37
N GLN A 194 -2.71 23.36 -4.03
CA GLN A 194 -1.57 23.62 -4.92
C GLN A 194 -1.66 22.90 -6.28
N PHE A 195 -2.44 21.80 -6.36
CA PHE A 195 -2.66 21.05 -7.61
C PHE A 195 -3.98 21.39 -8.29
N THR A 196 -4.89 22.08 -7.61
CA THR A 196 -6.22 22.38 -8.14
C THR A 196 -6.41 23.86 -8.47
N ASN A 197 -5.66 24.79 -7.86
CA ASN A 197 -5.86 26.23 -8.06
C ASN A 197 -5.64 26.67 -9.52
N ASP A 198 -4.60 26.12 -10.17
CA ASP A 198 -4.18 26.54 -11.51
C ASP A 198 -4.76 25.63 -12.62
N LEU A 199 -5.76 24.82 -12.31
CA LEU A 199 -6.47 24.03 -13.32
C LEU A 199 -7.28 24.93 -14.24
N GLU A 200 -7.38 24.53 -15.50
CA GLU A 200 -8.36 25.10 -16.44
C GLU A 200 -9.77 24.82 -15.99
N ASP A 201 -10.72 25.67 -16.40
CA ASP A 201 -12.13 25.49 -16.05
C ASP A 201 -12.65 24.14 -16.59
N GLY A 202 -13.38 23.41 -15.75
CA GLY A 202 -13.89 22.08 -16.07
C GLY A 202 -12.87 20.94 -15.95
N LYS A 203 -11.60 21.21 -15.70
CA LYS A 203 -10.58 20.17 -15.40
C LYS A 203 -10.60 19.78 -13.94
N THR A 204 -10.22 18.55 -13.68
CA THR A 204 -10.11 17.99 -12.32
C THR A 204 -8.74 17.38 -12.10
N TYR A 205 -8.32 17.31 -10.85
CA TYR A 205 -7.11 16.60 -10.42
C TYR A 205 -7.52 15.50 -9.43
N PHE A 206 -7.34 14.24 -9.80
CA PHE A 206 -7.89 13.08 -9.09
C PHE A 206 -9.41 13.21 -8.79
N GLY A 207 -10.18 13.79 -9.72
CA GLY A 207 -11.60 14.03 -9.58
C GLY A 207 -11.99 15.34 -8.86
N VAL A 208 -11.04 15.97 -8.15
CA VAL A 208 -11.28 17.24 -7.42
C VAL A 208 -11.21 18.42 -8.37
N SER A 209 -12.24 19.26 -8.35
CA SER A 209 -12.41 20.43 -9.23
C SER A 209 -11.45 21.56 -8.89
N LYS A 210 -11.27 22.49 -9.85
CA LYS A 210 -10.49 23.72 -9.70
C LYS A 210 -10.80 24.43 -8.38
N GLY A 211 -9.76 24.81 -7.64
CA GLY A 211 -9.84 25.54 -6.37
C GLY A 211 -10.41 24.77 -5.18
N ALA A 212 -10.96 23.57 -5.40
CA ALA A 212 -11.42 22.68 -4.34
C ALA A 212 -10.25 21.88 -3.75
N ASN A 213 -10.45 21.30 -2.57
CA ASN A 213 -9.48 20.43 -1.91
C ASN A 213 -10.04 19.05 -1.55
N HIS A 214 -11.30 18.80 -1.87
CA HIS A 214 -11.94 17.50 -1.66
C HIS A 214 -13.07 17.27 -2.65
N LEU A 215 -13.41 15.98 -2.81
CA LEU A 215 -14.58 15.49 -3.53
C LEU A 215 -15.33 14.51 -2.65
N PHE A 216 -16.65 14.70 -2.49
CA PHE A 216 -17.53 13.74 -1.83
C PHE A 216 -18.26 12.90 -2.85
N GLU A 217 -18.28 11.61 -2.65
CA GLU A 217 -19.01 10.64 -3.46
C GLU A 217 -19.82 9.74 -2.54
N LEU A 218 -21.08 9.50 -2.89
CA LEU A 218 -21.95 8.54 -2.22
C LEU A 218 -22.29 7.42 -3.19
N GLY A 219 -22.12 6.19 -2.75
CA GLY A 219 -22.32 5.01 -3.58
C GLY A 219 -22.55 3.75 -2.77
N ALA A 220 -22.26 2.63 -3.37
CA ALA A 220 -22.26 1.32 -2.72
C ALA A 220 -20.91 0.64 -2.93
N SER A 221 -20.49 -0.20 -1.99
CA SER A 221 -19.30 -1.01 -2.18
C SER A 221 -19.57 -2.50 -1.94
N ILE A 222 -18.89 -3.32 -2.73
CA ILE A 222 -18.89 -4.78 -2.56
C ILE A 222 -17.43 -5.21 -2.54
N THR A 223 -17.06 -5.93 -1.48
CA THR A 223 -15.75 -6.57 -1.39
C THR A 223 -15.95 -8.04 -1.08
N GLY A 224 -15.11 -8.90 -1.65
CA GLY A 224 -15.24 -10.33 -1.42
C GLY A 224 -13.96 -11.10 -1.72
N PHE A 225 -13.90 -12.28 -1.13
CA PHE A 225 -12.82 -13.22 -1.32
C PHE A 225 -13.40 -14.64 -1.45
N TYR A 226 -12.92 -15.36 -2.43
CA TYR A 226 -13.25 -16.77 -2.60
C TYR A 226 -12.04 -17.55 -3.06
N LYS A 227 -11.64 -18.52 -2.26
CA LYS A 227 -10.57 -19.47 -2.54
C LYS A 227 -11.12 -20.87 -2.56
N PHE A 228 -10.77 -21.65 -3.58
CA PHE A 228 -11.13 -23.05 -3.68
C PHE A 228 -10.03 -23.86 -4.34
N GLU A 229 -9.99 -25.14 -4.05
CA GLU A 229 -9.12 -26.10 -4.70
C GLU A 229 -9.79 -26.59 -6.00
N ALA A 230 -9.24 -26.18 -7.14
CA ALA A 230 -9.75 -26.56 -8.45
C ALA A 230 -9.34 -27.96 -8.87
N MET A 231 -8.11 -28.38 -8.49
CA MET A 231 -7.55 -29.70 -8.67
C MET A 231 -6.53 -29.96 -7.55
N LYS A 232 -6.12 -31.21 -7.35
CA LYS A 232 -5.11 -31.57 -6.35
C LYS A 232 -3.88 -30.64 -6.42
N ASN A 233 -3.61 -29.91 -5.33
CA ASN A 233 -2.52 -28.93 -5.20
C ASN A 233 -2.66 -27.67 -6.09
N VAL A 234 -3.84 -27.41 -6.71
CA VAL A 234 -4.10 -26.19 -7.50
C VAL A 234 -5.20 -25.41 -6.84
N PHE A 235 -4.88 -24.22 -6.33
CA PHE A 235 -5.82 -23.30 -5.69
C PHE A 235 -6.10 -22.10 -6.59
N ILE A 236 -7.37 -21.72 -6.68
CA ILE A 236 -7.80 -20.48 -7.35
C ILE A 236 -8.28 -19.51 -6.27
N GLU A 237 -7.71 -18.32 -6.26
CA GLU A 237 -8.09 -17.22 -5.37
C GLU A 237 -8.71 -16.08 -6.19
N ASN A 238 -9.92 -15.68 -5.80
CA ASN A 238 -10.61 -14.54 -6.39
C ASN A 238 -10.82 -13.45 -5.35
N ARG A 239 -10.51 -12.22 -5.73
CA ARG A 239 -10.74 -11.02 -4.91
C ARG A 239 -11.55 -10.03 -5.70
N LEU A 240 -12.66 -9.59 -5.13
CA LEU A 240 -13.53 -8.57 -5.69
C LEU A 240 -13.48 -7.33 -4.81
N ALA A 241 -13.35 -6.15 -5.43
CA ALA A 241 -13.52 -4.86 -4.78
C ALA A 241 -14.11 -3.88 -5.80
N VAL A 242 -15.33 -3.44 -5.54
CA VAL A 242 -16.08 -2.50 -6.38
C VAL A 242 -16.63 -1.39 -5.50
N TYR A 243 -16.62 -0.19 -6.05
CA TYR A 243 -17.26 1.00 -5.49
C TYR A 243 -18.02 1.70 -6.61
#